data_8b6a3577acb73f34d07949c735968e71
#
_entry.id   8b6a3577acb73f34d07949c735968e71
#
_cell.length_a   1.000
_cell.length_b   1.000
_cell.length_c   1.000
_cell.angle_alpha   90.00
_cell.angle_beta   90.00
_cell.angle_gamma   90.00
#
_symmetry.space_group_name_H-M   'P 1'
#
loop_
_entity.id
_entity.type
_entity.pdbx_description
1 polymer ?
#
loop_
_entity_poly.entity_id
_entity_poly.type
_entity_poly.pdbx_seq_one_letter_code
_entity_poly.pdbx_strand_id
1 'polypeptide(L)'
;DRSPSRGLGDVYKRQLLGIGEKLVADYAGEVPRTVKELTSLPGVGRKTALVVLGNAFGIPGLTVDTHFGRLMQRLGLTGETTPLKIERDIAKLLPEEEWTMFSHRVIFHGRQVCHARTPECGACVLRDMCPAASGR
;
A
#
# COMPACT_ATOMS: atom_id res chain seq x y z
N ASP A 1 2.11 -26.32 24.99
CA ASP A 1 2.93 -25.58 24.03
C ASP A 1 2.14 -24.40 23.44
N ARG A 2 2.29 -23.23 24.06
CA ARG A 2 1.67 -21.99 23.59
C ARG A 2 2.68 -21.26 22.70
N SER A 3 2.82 -21.71 21.44
CA SER A 3 3.63 -20.98 20.49
C SER A 3 3.04 -19.60 20.24
N PRO A 4 3.85 -18.52 20.12
CA PRO A 4 3.36 -17.17 19.83
C PRO A 4 2.52 -17.06 18.55
N SER A 5 2.65 -18.02 17.66
CA SER A 5 1.89 -18.09 16.41
C SER A 5 0.41 -18.45 16.61
N ARG A 6 0.03 -19.09 17.70
CA ARG A 6 -1.37 -19.43 17.97
C ARG A 6 -2.25 -18.20 18.20
N GLY A 7 -1.77 -17.20 18.95
CA GLY A 7 -2.52 -15.97 19.21
C GLY A 7 -2.79 -15.17 17.93
N LEU A 8 -1.81 -15.06 17.04
CA LEU A 8 -1.96 -14.40 15.73
C LEU A 8 -2.90 -15.17 14.81
N GLY A 9 -2.81 -16.50 14.77
CA GLY A 9 -3.71 -17.35 14.00
C GLY A 9 -5.17 -17.19 14.43
N ASP A 10 -5.44 -17.10 15.73
CA ASP A 10 -6.79 -16.89 16.25
C ASP A 10 -7.34 -15.50 15.92
N VAL A 11 -6.52 -14.46 15.94
CA VAL A 11 -6.91 -13.10 15.52
C VAL A 11 -7.27 -13.07 14.04
N TYR A 12 -6.45 -13.62 13.16
CA TYR A 12 -6.74 -13.70 11.73
C TYR A 12 -8.00 -14.54 11.44
N LYS A 13 -8.16 -15.65 12.13
CA LYS A 13 -9.35 -16.49 12.00
C LYS A 13 -10.64 -15.72 12.34
N ARG A 14 -10.63 -14.97 13.44
CA ARG A 14 -11.78 -14.13 13.83
C ARG A 14 -12.05 -13.03 12.82
N GLN A 15 -10.99 -12.38 12.29
CA GLN A 15 -11.13 -11.36 11.25
C GLN A 15 -11.75 -11.95 9.98
N LEU A 16 -11.28 -13.09 9.51
CA LEU A 16 -11.82 -13.76 8.31
C LEU A 16 -13.27 -14.17 8.49
N LEU A 17 -13.64 -14.72 9.64
CA LEU A 17 -15.01 -15.06 9.95
C LEU A 17 -15.90 -13.82 10.01
N GLY A 18 -15.43 -12.75 10.68
CA GLY A 18 -16.14 -11.47 10.77
C GLY A 18 -16.35 -10.82 9.41
N ILE A 19 -15.35 -10.87 8.53
CA ILE A 19 -15.46 -10.38 7.15
C ILE A 19 -16.55 -11.18 6.41
N GLY A 20 -16.50 -12.50 6.46
CA GLY A 20 -17.47 -13.36 5.81
C GLY A 20 -18.91 -13.11 6.29
N GLU A 21 -19.11 -13.01 7.59
CA GLU A 21 -20.41 -12.72 8.20
C GLU A 21 -20.95 -11.37 7.73
N LYS A 22 -20.11 -10.33 7.73
CA LYS A 22 -20.53 -8.99 7.31
C LYS A 22 -20.81 -8.91 5.81
N LEU A 23 -20.02 -9.59 4.98
CA LEU A 23 -20.28 -9.66 3.54
C LEU A 23 -21.66 -10.30 3.25
N VAL A 24 -21.99 -11.36 3.95
CA VAL A 24 -23.31 -12.00 3.81
C VAL A 24 -24.43 -11.10 4.33
N ALA A 25 -24.25 -10.50 5.52
CA ALA A 25 -25.30 -9.72 6.17
C ALA A 25 -25.59 -8.39 5.45
N ASP A 26 -24.54 -7.66 5.05
CA ASP A 26 -24.65 -6.28 4.57
C ASP A 26 -24.47 -6.14 3.05
N TYR A 27 -23.82 -7.11 2.39
CA TYR A 27 -23.44 -7.01 0.99
C TYR A 27 -23.89 -8.19 0.13
N ALA A 28 -24.83 -8.98 0.61
CA ALA A 28 -25.38 -10.16 -0.10
C ALA A 28 -24.33 -11.16 -0.58
N GLY A 29 -23.23 -11.31 0.17
CA GLY A 29 -22.14 -12.22 -0.17
C GLY A 29 -21.17 -11.68 -1.21
N GLU A 30 -21.33 -10.45 -1.69
CA GLU A 30 -20.44 -9.83 -2.69
C GLU A 30 -19.42 -8.90 -2.03
N VAL A 31 -18.26 -8.78 -2.64
CA VAL A 31 -17.22 -7.83 -2.20
C VAL A 31 -17.59 -6.42 -2.69
N PRO A 32 -17.73 -5.45 -1.76
CA PRO A 32 -18.09 -4.08 -2.14
C PRO A 32 -16.95 -3.41 -2.93
N ARG A 33 -17.30 -2.35 -3.67
CA ARG A 33 -16.40 -1.68 -4.62
C ARG A 33 -16.08 -0.24 -4.26
N THR A 34 -16.25 0.15 -3.01
CA THR A 34 -15.87 1.48 -2.51
C THR A 34 -14.95 1.37 -1.32
N VAL A 35 -14.07 2.37 -1.14
CA VAL A 35 -13.17 2.44 0.02
C VAL A 35 -13.98 2.46 1.32
N LYS A 36 -15.05 3.24 1.36
CA LYS A 36 -15.91 3.37 2.55
C LYS A 36 -16.50 2.03 2.97
N GLU A 37 -17.06 1.28 2.03
CA GLU A 37 -17.68 -0.01 2.30
C GLU A 37 -16.62 -1.07 2.65
N LEU A 38 -15.50 -1.13 1.92
CA LEU A 38 -14.42 -2.07 2.21
C LEU A 38 -13.80 -1.83 3.59
N THR A 39 -13.59 -0.58 3.99
CA THR A 39 -13.05 -0.25 5.30
C THR A 39 -14.04 -0.48 6.44
N SER A 40 -15.30 -0.71 6.15
CA SER A 40 -16.29 -1.15 7.14
C SER A 40 -16.09 -2.60 7.57
N LEU A 41 -15.37 -3.39 6.78
CA LEU A 41 -15.10 -4.81 7.09
C LEU A 41 -14.03 -4.92 8.18
N PRO A 42 -14.13 -5.94 9.07
CA PRO A 42 -13.15 -6.13 10.14
C PRO A 42 -11.73 -6.32 9.60
N GLY A 43 -10.77 -5.56 10.15
CA GLY A 43 -9.36 -5.66 9.77
C GLY A 43 -8.99 -5.08 8.40
N VAL A 44 -9.92 -4.45 7.70
CA VAL A 44 -9.67 -3.80 6.40
C VAL A 44 -9.48 -2.30 6.58
N GLY A 45 -8.27 -1.83 6.41
CA GLY A 45 -7.94 -0.40 6.38
C GLY A 45 -7.93 0.15 4.95
N ARG A 46 -7.66 1.46 4.82
CA ARG A 46 -7.63 2.15 3.52
C ARG A 46 -6.66 1.50 2.53
N LYS A 47 -5.45 1.15 2.98
CA LYS A 47 -4.43 0.51 2.13
C LYS A 47 -4.94 -0.80 1.54
N THR A 48 -5.49 -1.69 2.37
CA THR A 48 -6.06 -2.97 1.92
C THR A 48 -7.23 -2.74 0.97
N ALA A 49 -8.11 -1.80 1.26
CA ALA A 49 -9.22 -1.45 0.38
C ALA A 49 -8.73 -1.00 -1.01
N LEU A 50 -7.73 -0.14 -1.08
CA LEU A 50 -7.15 0.33 -2.35
C LEU A 50 -6.48 -0.80 -3.14
N VAL A 51 -5.80 -1.73 -2.46
CA VAL A 51 -5.20 -2.92 -3.10
C VAL A 51 -6.29 -3.80 -3.73
N VAL A 52 -7.36 -4.06 -3.00
CA VAL A 52 -8.48 -4.87 -3.51
C VAL A 52 -9.15 -4.19 -4.72
N LEU A 53 -9.43 -2.90 -4.61
CA LEU A 53 -10.06 -2.13 -5.70
C LEU A 53 -9.20 -2.11 -6.97
N GLY A 54 -7.89 -1.90 -6.83
CA GLY A 54 -6.98 -1.86 -7.97
C GLY A 54 -6.75 -3.21 -8.63
N ASN A 55 -6.58 -4.27 -7.85
CA ASN A 55 -6.20 -5.58 -8.36
C ASN A 55 -7.40 -6.45 -8.77
N ALA A 56 -8.52 -6.37 -8.04
CA ALA A 56 -9.69 -7.19 -8.31
C ALA A 56 -10.70 -6.51 -9.24
N PHE A 57 -10.83 -5.19 -9.17
CA PHE A 57 -11.87 -4.45 -9.90
C PHE A 57 -11.33 -3.42 -10.90
N GLY A 58 -10.01 -3.27 -11.00
CA GLY A 58 -9.39 -2.29 -11.89
C GLY A 58 -9.74 -0.83 -11.55
N ILE A 59 -10.14 -0.55 -10.31
CA ILE A 59 -10.45 0.81 -9.84
C ILE A 59 -9.14 1.48 -9.40
N PRO A 60 -8.77 2.63 -9.99
CA PRO A 60 -7.49 3.27 -9.69
C PRO A 60 -7.34 3.65 -8.23
N GLY A 61 -6.15 3.41 -7.65
CA GLY A 61 -5.81 3.82 -6.30
C GLY A 61 -4.30 3.76 -6.07
N LEU A 62 -3.79 4.74 -5.32
CA LEU A 62 -2.41 4.76 -4.87
C LEU A 62 -2.29 4.03 -3.53
N THR A 63 -1.49 2.98 -3.48
CA THR A 63 -1.21 2.26 -2.24
C THR A 63 0.03 2.85 -1.59
N VAL A 64 -0.15 3.59 -0.49
CA VAL A 64 0.95 4.20 0.26
C VAL A 64 1.28 3.32 1.47
N ASP A 65 2.25 2.44 1.31
CA ASP A 65 2.86 1.69 2.39
C ASP A 65 4.16 2.35 2.87
N THR A 66 4.91 1.71 3.76
CA THR A 66 6.18 2.24 4.25
C THR A 66 7.24 2.38 3.15
N HIS A 67 7.27 1.44 2.21
CA HIS A 67 8.20 1.50 1.06
C HIS A 67 7.86 2.66 0.14
N PHE A 68 6.60 2.78 -0.23
CA PHE A 68 6.12 3.86 -1.11
C PHE A 68 6.41 5.24 -0.51
N GLY A 69 6.03 5.47 0.74
CA GLY A 69 6.27 6.74 1.43
C GLY A 69 7.75 7.09 1.48
N ARG A 70 8.59 6.13 1.83
CA ARG A 70 10.05 6.33 1.87
C ARG A 70 10.62 6.75 0.52
N LEU A 71 10.23 6.09 -0.55
CA LEU A 71 10.74 6.41 -1.88
C LEU A 71 10.23 7.77 -2.36
N MET A 72 8.98 8.10 -2.13
CA MET A 72 8.43 9.40 -2.53
C MET A 72 9.15 10.56 -1.83
N GLN A 73 9.49 10.39 -0.56
CA GLN A 73 10.28 11.37 0.19
C GLN A 73 11.72 11.45 -0.34
N ARG A 74 12.40 10.33 -0.55
CA ARG A 74 13.78 10.28 -1.05
C ARG A 74 13.93 10.87 -2.46
N LEU A 75 12.94 10.62 -3.31
CA LEU A 75 12.90 11.17 -4.67
C LEU A 75 12.49 12.64 -4.70
N GLY A 76 12.13 13.23 -3.56
CA GLY A 76 11.74 14.63 -3.47
C GLY A 76 10.36 14.94 -4.08
N LEU A 77 9.52 13.91 -4.24
CA LEU A 77 8.17 14.07 -4.81
C LEU A 77 7.14 14.51 -3.78
N THR A 78 7.43 14.38 -2.51
CA THR A 78 6.62 14.87 -1.39
C THR A 78 7.49 15.24 -0.21
N GLY A 79 7.10 16.25 0.55
CA GLY A 79 7.65 16.58 1.87
C GLY A 79 6.79 16.04 3.02
N GLU A 80 5.67 15.41 2.70
CA GLU A 80 4.72 14.93 3.69
C GLU A 80 5.14 13.59 4.31
N THR A 81 4.63 13.33 5.53
CA THR A 81 5.00 12.14 6.30
C THR A 81 3.83 11.18 6.55
N THR A 82 2.59 11.64 6.41
CA THR A 82 1.41 10.81 6.62
C THR A 82 0.94 10.17 5.31
N PRO A 83 0.50 8.90 5.32
CA PRO A 83 0.10 8.20 4.11
C PRO A 83 -0.94 8.93 3.27
N LEU A 84 -1.97 9.52 3.90
CA LEU A 84 -3.03 10.22 3.17
C LEU A 84 -2.52 11.48 2.47
N LYS A 85 -1.62 12.24 3.10
CA LYS A 85 -1.03 13.44 2.49
C LYS A 85 -0.08 13.08 1.35
N ILE A 86 0.72 12.03 1.52
CA ILE A 86 1.59 11.49 0.45
C ILE A 86 0.73 11.06 -0.73
N GLU A 87 -0.33 10.32 -0.50
CA GLU A 87 -1.28 9.90 -1.53
C GLU A 87 -1.82 11.11 -2.32
N ARG A 88 -2.24 12.15 -1.63
CA ARG A 88 -2.75 13.38 -2.26
C ARG A 88 -1.71 14.09 -3.12
N ASP A 89 -0.47 14.17 -2.64
CA ASP A 89 0.61 14.81 -3.40
C ASP A 89 0.92 14.04 -4.67
N ILE A 90 1.08 12.73 -4.57
CA ILE A 90 1.42 11.89 -5.71
C ILE A 90 0.26 11.78 -6.72
N ALA A 91 -0.98 11.77 -6.24
CA ALA A 91 -2.16 11.76 -7.10
C ALA A 91 -2.22 12.94 -8.07
N LYS A 92 -1.66 14.09 -7.70
CA LYS A 92 -1.58 15.28 -8.55
C LYS A 92 -0.54 15.16 -9.67
N LEU A 93 0.43 14.26 -9.51
CA LEU A 93 1.56 14.12 -10.44
C LEU A 93 1.32 13.09 -11.54
N LEU A 94 0.35 12.21 -11.36
CA LEU A 94 0.12 11.08 -12.25
C LEU A 94 -1.34 11.01 -12.69
N PRO A 95 -1.61 10.59 -13.95
CA PRO A 95 -2.96 10.25 -14.36
C PRO A 95 -3.47 9.02 -13.58
N GLU A 96 -4.77 8.96 -13.33
CA GLU A 96 -5.39 7.92 -12.51
C GLU A 96 -5.10 6.49 -12.99
N GLU A 97 -5.08 6.29 -14.29
CA GLU A 97 -4.80 4.98 -14.91
C GLU A 97 -3.42 4.41 -14.57
N GLU A 98 -2.49 5.26 -14.16
CA GLU A 98 -1.13 4.86 -13.78
C GLU A 98 -0.99 4.53 -12.28
N TRP A 99 -1.92 4.92 -11.44
CA TRP A 99 -1.77 4.86 -9.98
C TRP A 99 -1.49 3.46 -9.44
N THR A 100 -2.27 2.47 -9.85
CA THR A 100 -2.12 1.10 -9.34
C THR A 100 -0.77 0.51 -9.72
N MET A 101 -0.38 0.62 -10.99
CA MET A 101 0.89 0.07 -11.47
C MET A 101 2.09 0.83 -10.90
N PHE A 102 1.99 2.15 -10.80
CA PHE A 102 3.02 2.97 -10.16
C PHE A 102 3.27 2.55 -8.71
N SER A 103 2.20 2.34 -7.95
CA SER A 103 2.30 1.83 -6.57
C SER A 103 3.07 0.51 -6.51
N HIS A 104 2.73 -0.45 -7.37
CA HIS A 104 3.42 -1.74 -7.43
C HIS A 104 4.90 -1.61 -7.76
N ARG A 105 5.23 -0.79 -8.77
CA ARG A 105 6.62 -0.56 -9.18
C ARG A 105 7.45 0.09 -8.09
N VAL A 106 6.91 1.09 -7.42
CA VAL A 106 7.59 1.80 -6.33
C VAL A 106 7.82 0.88 -5.14
N ILE A 107 6.80 0.12 -4.73
CA ILE A 107 6.91 -0.82 -3.61
C ILE A 107 7.95 -1.91 -3.91
N PHE A 108 7.91 -2.47 -5.11
CA PHE A 108 8.87 -3.46 -5.57
C PHE A 108 10.31 -2.91 -5.52
N HIS A 109 10.52 -1.72 -6.06
CA HIS A 109 11.83 -1.05 -6.04
C HIS A 109 12.32 -0.78 -4.62
N GLY A 110 11.42 -0.40 -3.72
CA GLY A 110 11.71 -0.20 -2.30
C GLY A 110 12.12 -1.48 -1.58
N ARG A 111 11.59 -2.62 -1.98
CA ARG A 111 11.95 -3.92 -1.43
C ARG A 111 13.26 -4.46 -2.00
N GLN A 112 13.53 -4.25 -3.28
CA GLN A 112 14.65 -4.87 -3.99
C GLN A 112 15.92 -4.01 -4.01
N VAL A 113 15.81 -2.69 -4.05
CA VAL A 113 16.93 -1.78 -4.28
C VAL A 113 16.99 -0.67 -3.23
N CYS A 114 15.93 0.10 -3.08
CA CYS A 114 15.90 1.28 -2.21
C CYS A 114 15.47 0.90 -0.78
N HIS A 115 16.30 0.09 -0.11
CA HIS A 115 16.03 -0.39 1.24
C HIS A 115 15.96 0.74 2.26
N ALA A 116 15.28 0.51 3.40
CA ALA A 116 15.18 1.47 4.50
C ALA A 116 16.56 1.79 5.08
N ARG A 117 17.35 0.74 5.30
CA ARG A 117 18.77 0.85 5.69
C ARG A 117 19.61 0.47 4.49
N THR A 118 20.69 1.21 4.26
CA THR A 118 21.68 0.89 3.22
C THR A 118 21.05 0.68 1.82
N PRO A 119 20.43 1.71 1.23
CA PRO A 119 19.90 1.59 -0.13
C PRO A 119 21.03 1.34 -1.14
N GLU A 120 20.76 0.51 -2.14
CA GLU A 120 21.72 0.12 -3.17
C GLU A 120 21.76 1.17 -4.30
N CYS A 121 22.16 2.39 -3.97
CA CYS A 121 22.19 3.51 -4.93
C CYS A 121 23.09 3.24 -6.13
N GLY A 122 24.17 2.49 -5.96
CA GLY A 122 25.07 2.12 -7.05
C GLY A 122 24.42 1.29 -8.15
N ALA A 123 23.42 0.49 -7.80
CA ALA A 123 22.67 -0.34 -8.74
C ALA A 123 21.31 0.27 -9.13
N CYS A 124 20.99 1.46 -8.63
CA CYS A 124 19.69 2.09 -8.83
C CYS A 124 19.64 2.86 -10.15
N VAL A 125 18.65 2.53 -10.98
CA VAL A 125 18.42 3.22 -12.26
C VAL A 125 17.98 4.68 -12.09
N LEU A 126 17.53 5.07 -10.90
CA LEU A 126 17.09 6.43 -10.58
C LEU A 126 18.18 7.28 -9.93
N ARG A 127 19.37 6.74 -9.74
CA ARG A 127 20.46 7.38 -8.99
C ARG A 127 20.73 8.82 -9.43
N ASP A 128 20.82 9.06 -10.72
CA ASP A 128 21.24 10.35 -11.27
C ASP A 128 20.22 11.47 -11.04
N MET A 129 18.95 11.10 -10.89
CA MET A 129 17.88 12.07 -10.63
C MET A 129 17.39 12.07 -9.17
N CYS A 130 17.91 11.19 -8.32
CA CYS A 130 17.45 11.07 -6.93
C CYS A 130 18.21 12.02 -5.99
N PRO A 131 17.52 12.99 -5.34
CA PRO A 131 18.18 13.92 -4.40
C PRO A 131 18.83 13.22 -3.22
N ALA A 132 18.31 12.08 -2.79
CA ALA A 132 18.79 11.32 -1.63
C ALA A 132 19.88 10.29 -1.97
N ALA A 133 20.31 10.19 -3.24
CA ALA A 133 21.29 9.18 -3.64
C ALA A 133 22.65 9.41 -2.95
N SER A 134 23.18 8.34 -2.35
CA SER A 134 24.52 8.34 -1.78
C SER A 134 25.59 8.14 -2.85
N GLY A 135 26.77 8.77 -2.68
CA GLY A 135 27.90 8.59 -3.57
C GLY A 135 27.82 9.38 -4.87
N ARG A 136 27.26 10.58 -4.85
CA ARG A 136 27.43 11.58 -5.90
C ARG A 136 28.80 12.21 -5.81
#